data_8c7050ffa7d0a9dfe9074736f9d03891
#
_entry.id   8c7050ffa7d0a9dfe9074736f9d03891
#
_cell.length_a   1.000
_cell.length_b   1.000
_cell.length_c   1.000
_cell.angle_alpha   90.00
_cell.angle_beta   90.00
_cell.angle_gamma   90.00
#
_symmetry.space_group_name_H-M   'P 1'
#
loop_
_entity.id
_entity.type
_entity.pdbx_description
1 polymer ?
#
loop_
_entity_poly.entity_id
_entity_poly.type
_entity_poly.pdbx_seq_one_letter_code
_entity_poly.pdbx_strand_id
1 'polypeptide(L)'
;MFAVIKTGGRQYRVVPDDVLEVGKIAGDVGTIVQLGEVLVVGGDTPVLGIPTVAGASVAAEVLDHKRGPKVIAFKKRRRKNSRRKRGYRDEITVLRITEILTDNAKPSIGPRPKRVKAVAAPAAEGDDEAPKKAPAKKPVAKKAVAKKAPAKKAAAKK
;
A
#
# COMPACT_ATOMS: atom_id res chain seq x y z
N MET A 1 -5.56 27.15 1.69
CA MET A 1 -5.66 26.67 3.09
C MET A 1 -4.89 25.36 3.20
N PHE A 2 -4.09 25.17 4.25
CA PHE A 2 -3.38 23.92 4.55
C PHE A 2 -3.50 23.61 6.05
N ALA A 3 -3.28 22.36 6.41
CA ALA A 3 -3.18 21.98 7.82
C ALA A 3 -1.91 21.16 8.08
N VAL A 4 -1.43 21.19 9.32
CA VAL A 4 -0.41 20.26 9.79
C VAL A 4 -1.07 19.34 10.81
N ILE A 5 -1.11 18.06 10.47
CA ILE A 5 -1.70 17.01 11.30
C ILE A 5 -0.62 16.12 11.89
N LYS A 6 -0.90 15.54 13.05
CA LYS A 6 -0.06 14.52 13.67
C LYS A 6 -0.83 13.21 13.66
N THR A 7 -0.25 12.15 13.08
CA THR A 7 -0.85 10.82 13.09
C THR A 7 0.25 9.75 13.05
N GLY A 8 0.06 8.65 13.79
CA GLY A 8 1.04 7.57 13.86
C GLY A 8 2.44 7.99 14.31
N GLY A 9 2.55 9.04 15.15
CA GLY A 9 3.84 9.58 15.62
C GLY A 9 4.60 10.43 14.60
N ARG A 10 4.00 10.72 13.44
CA ARG A 10 4.57 11.55 12.37
C ARG A 10 3.69 12.77 12.14
N GLN A 11 4.30 13.81 11.58
CA GLN A 11 3.60 15.05 11.21
C GLN A 11 3.55 15.16 9.70
N TYR A 12 2.40 15.62 9.19
CA TYR A 12 2.15 15.76 7.76
C TYR A 12 1.54 17.14 7.49
N ARG A 13 2.11 17.85 6.53
CA ARG A 13 1.45 19.02 5.95
C ARG A 13 0.49 18.54 4.88
N VAL A 14 -0.75 18.94 4.95
CA VAL A 14 -1.82 18.46 4.08
C VAL A 14 -2.59 19.61 3.46
N VAL A 15 -3.03 19.40 2.24
CA VAL A 15 -3.92 20.28 1.48
C VAL A 15 -5.12 19.42 1.03
N PRO A 16 -6.30 19.99 0.81
CA PRO A 16 -7.42 19.25 0.21
C PRO A 16 -7.00 18.55 -1.10
N ASP A 17 -7.52 17.36 -1.33
CA ASP A 17 -7.21 16.44 -2.43
C ASP A 17 -5.81 15.76 -2.38
N ASP A 18 -4.97 16.03 -1.39
CA ASP A 18 -3.71 15.33 -1.21
C ASP A 18 -3.92 13.85 -0.85
N VAL A 19 -3.02 13.01 -1.37
CA VAL A 19 -2.97 11.58 -1.04
C VAL A 19 -1.74 11.29 -0.21
N LEU A 20 -1.94 10.75 0.99
CA LEU A 20 -0.86 10.44 1.92
C LEU A 20 -0.85 8.96 2.29
N GLU A 21 0.34 8.48 2.64
CA GLU A 21 0.56 7.18 3.25
C GLU A 21 0.86 7.36 4.74
N VAL A 22 -0.03 6.88 5.59
CA VAL A 22 0.11 6.97 7.05
C VAL A 22 0.19 5.57 7.68
N GLY A 23 0.59 5.50 8.93
CA GLY A 23 0.49 4.24 9.69
C GLY A 23 -0.95 3.74 9.70
N LYS A 24 -1.14 2.45 9.99
CA LYS A 24 -2.47 1.83 10.00
C LYS A 24 -3.47 2.61 10.86
N ILE A 25 -4.58 2.97 10.25
CA ILE A 25 -5.73 3.59 10.93
C ILE A 25 -6.91 2.63 10.83
N ALA A 26 -7.75 2.61 11.85
CA ALA A 26 -9.00 1.86 11.84
C ALA A 26 -10.00 2.55 10.89
N GLY A 27 -10.68 1.78 10.08
CA GLY A 27 -11.68 2.23 9.12
C GLY A 27 -11.66 1.37 7.87
N ASP A 28 -12.78 1.19 7.22
CA ASP A 28 -12.89 0.42 5.99
C ASP A 28 -12.55 1.29 4.77
N VAL A 29 -12.14 0.64 3.68
CA VAL A 29 -11.88 1.32 2.42
C VAL A 29 -13.15 1.99 1.90
N GLY A 30 -13.06 3.29 1.59
CA GLY A 30 -14.17 4.12 1.17
C GLY A 30 -14.90 4.83 2.32
N THR A 31 -14.48 4.67 3.58
CA THR A 31 -15.03 5.44 4.70
C THR A 31 -14.27 6.75 4.91
N ILE A 32 -14.95 7.71 5.54
CA ILE A 32 -14.33 8.97 5.95
C ILE A 32 -13.89 8.84 7.40
N VAL A 33 -12.62 9.14 7.64
CA VAL A 33 -12.02 9.19 8.98
C VAL A 33 -11.67 10.62 9.32
N GLN A 34 -11.98 11.04 10.54
CA GLN A 34 -11.60 12.35 11.06
C GLN A 34 -10.31 12.25 11.85
N LEU A 35 -9.33 13.08 11.53
CA LEU A 35 -8.06 13.21 12.20
C LEU A 35 -8.11 14.49 13.05
N GLY A 36 -8.21 14.33 14.38
CA GLY A 36 -8.40 15.44 15.32
C GLY A 36 -7.09 16.07 15.83
N GLU A 37 -5.93 15.44 15.63
CA GLU A 37 -4.65 16.01 16.08
C GLU A 37 -4.10 17.01 15.05
N VAL A 38 -4.70 18.21 14.99
CA VAL A 38 -4.27 19.29 14.11
C VAL A 38 -3.39 20.25 14.91
N LEU A 39 -2.15 20.43 14.47
CA LEU A 39 -1.15 21.30 15.11
C LEU A 39 -1.23 22.74 14.61
N VAL A 40 -1.48 22.89 13.32
CA VAL A 40 -1.53 24.21 12.65
C VAL A 40 -2.60 24.16 11.59
N VAL A 41 -3.36 25.23 11.49
CA VAL A 41 -4.22 25.51 10.33
C VAL A 41 -3.66 26.76 9.66
N GLY A 42 -3.21 26.62 8.42
CA GLY A 42 -2.63 27.70 7.62
C GLY A 42 -3.64 28.24 6.61
N GLY A 43 -3.68 29.53 6.49
CA GLY A 43 -4.48 30.31 5.58
C GLY A 43 -3.95 31.74 5.59
N ASP A 44 -4.80 32.72 5.34
CA ASP A 44 -4.42 34.16 5.41
C ASP A 44 -4.03 34.54 6.83
N THR A 45 -4.72 34.01 7.83
CA THR A 45 -4.36 34.08 9.26
C THR A 45 -4.06 32.69 9.80
N PRO A 46 -2.78 32.33 10.03
CA PRO A 46 -2.44 31.01 10.53
C PRO A 46 -2.80 30.87 12.00
N VAL A 47 -3.45 29.74 12.36
CA VAL A 47 -3.79 29.40 13.73
C VAL A 47 -2.85 28.31 14.21
N LEU A 48 -2.13 28.57 15.31
CA LEU A 48 -1.20 27.65 15.94
C LEU A 48 -1.86 26.99 17.14
N GLY A 49 -1.77 25.66 17.26
CA GLY A 49 -2.24 24.91 18.40
C GLY A 49 -1.18 24.83 19.53
N ILE A 50 -1.64 24.88 20.78
CA ILE A 50 -0.81 24.65 21.97
C ILE A 50 -1.51 23.59 22.84
N PRO A 51 -1.24 22.28 22.68
CA PRO A 51 -0.45 21.60 21.63
C PRO A 51 -1.19 21.43 20.30
N THR A 52 -2.52 21.46 20.29
CA THR A 52 -3.40 21.28 19.13
C THR A 52 -4.37 22.43 18.98
N VAL A 53 -4.85 22.68 17.78
CA VAL A 53 -5.89 23.67 17.50
C VAL A 53 -7.22 23.10 17.97
N ALA A 54 -7.85 23.77 18.95
CA ALA A 54 -9.15 23.34 19.47
C ALA A 54 -10.22 23.43 18.37
N GLY A 55 -11.02 22.36 18.24
CA GLY A 55 -12.10 22.31 17.27
C GLY A 55 -11.69 22.07 15.82
N ALA A 56 -10.39 22.01 15.52
CA ALA A 56 -9.93 21.70 14.19
C ALA A 56 -9.81 20.18 13.98
N SER A 57 -10.25 19.72 12.81
CA SER A 57 -10.08 18.33 12.37
C SER A 57 -9.86 18.27 10.86
N VAL A 58 -9.29 17.19 10.40
CA VAL A 58 -9.10 16.95 8.96
C VAL A 58 -9.86 15.69 8.60
N ALA A 59 -10.79 15.81 7.66
CA ALA A 59 -11.53 14.70 7.09
C ALA A 59 -10.70 14.06 5.97
N ALA A 60 -10.59 12.75 6.01
CA ALA A 60 -9.85 11.98 5.01
C ALA A 60 -10.63 10.72 4.62
N GLU A 61 -10.66 10.42 3.33
CA GLU A 61 -11.22 9.18 2.79
C GLU A 61 -10.14 8.09 2.79
N VAL A 62 -10.46 6.91 3.29
CA VAL A 62 -9.59 5.74 3.21
C VAL A 62 -9.65 5.17 1.79
N LEU A 63 -8.55 5.26 1.06
CA LEU A 63 -8.46 4.71 -0.31
C LEU A 63 -8.08 3.23 -0.31
N ASP A 64 -7.12 2.85 0.53
CA ASP A 64 -6.59 1.49 0.54
C ASP A 64 -5.83 1.19 1.85
N HIS A 65 -5.76 -0.10 2.19
CA HIS A 65 -4.87 -0.62 3.21
C HIS A 65 -3.82 -1.50 2.56
N LYS A 66 -2.57 -1.08 2.58
CA LYS A 66 -1.48 -1.80 1.95
C LYS A 66 -0.34 -2.12 2.92
N ARG A 67 0.51 -3.04 2.52
CA ARG A 67 1.75 -3.32 3.23
C ARG A 67 2.92 -2.63 2.55
N GLY A 68 3.71 -1.95 3.33
CA GLY A 68 4.91 -1.25 2.89
C GLY A 68 5.99 -2.17 2.30
N PRO A 69 7.12 -1.61 1.87
CA PRO A 69 8.25 -2.37 1.38
C PRO A 69 8.78 -3.31 2.48
N LYS A 70 9.30 -4.46 2.06
CA LYS A 70 9.85 -5.45 3.00
C LYS A 70 11.20 -4.98 3.52
N VAL A 71 11.29 -4.75 4.83
CA VAL A 71 12.53 -4.49 5.53
C VAL A 71 13.10 -5.81 6.04
N ILE A 72 14.36 -6.08 5.73
CA ILE A 72 15.03 -7.33 6.11
C ILE A 72 16.04 -7.01 7.20
N ALA A 73 15.79 -7.52 8.42
CA ALA A 73 16.75 -7.51 9.50
C ALA A 73 17.63 -8.77 9.42
N PHE A 74 18.89 -8.59 9.10
CA PHE A 74 19.86 -9.68 9.02
C PHE A 74 20.86 -9.57 10.16
N LYS A 75 20.94 -10.63 10.98
CA LYS A 75 21.94 -10.76 12.05
C LYS A 75 22.90 -11.89 11.72
N LYS A 76 24.19 -11.58 11.75
CA LYS A 76 25.28 -12.54 11.60
C LYS A 76 26.26 -12.39 12.76
N ARG A 77 26.67 -13.47 13.37
CA ARG A 77 27.80 -13.46 14.30
C ARG A 77 29.11 -13.67 13.54
N ARG A 78 30.18 -13.01 13.96
CA ARG A 78 31.48 -13.10 13.31
C ARG A 78 32.00 -14.54 13.28
N ARG A 79 31.81 -15.28 14.38
CA ARG A 79 32.20 -16.70 14.52
C ARG A 79 30.96 -17.55 14.74
N LYS A 80 31.08 -18.89 14.74
CA LYS A 80 30.03 -19.88 14.99
C LYS A 80 28.96 -19.99 13.92
N ASN A 81 29.22 -19.52 12.70
CA ASN A 81 28.32 -19.63 11.53
C ASN A 81 26.83 -19.28 11.78
N SER A 82 26.55 -18.47 12.80
CA SER A 82 25.19 -18.08 13.16
C SER A 82 24.67 -16.99 12.23
N ARG A 83 23.55 -17.25 11.56
CA ARG A 83 22.85 -16.31 10.69
C ARG A 83 21.37 -16.30 11.04
N ARG A 84 20.76 -15.13 11.17
CA ARG A 84 19.31 -14.98 11.34
C ARG A 84 18.81 -13.89 10.40
N LYS A 85 17.76 -14.19 9.65
CA LYS A 85 17.11 -13.27 8.75
C LYS A 85 15.63 -13.17 9.13
N ARG A 86 15.15 -11.94 9.35
CA ARG A 86 13.73 -11.65 9.61
C ARG A 86 13.27 -10.61 8.60
N GLY A 87 12.08 -10.79 8.05
CA GLY A 87 11.44 -9.80 7.22
C GLY A 87 10.30 -9.15 7.99
N TYR A 88 10.15 -7.84 7.84
CA TYR A 88 9.07 -7.02 8.38
C TYR A 88 8.48 -6.14 7.29
N ARG A 89 7.19 -5.86 7.38
CA ARG A 89 6.49 -4.88 6.54
C ARG A 89 5.57 -4.07 7.42
N ASP A 90 5.64 -2.76 7.28
CA ASP A 90 4.68 -1.87 7.92
C ASP A 90 3.30 -2.03 7.29
N GLU A 91 2.26 -1.96 8.11
CA GLU A 91 0.90 -1.80 7.63
C GLU A 91 0.63 -0.31 7.45
N ILE A 92 0.18 0.06 6.26
CA ILE A 92 0.02 1.45 5.81
C ILE A 92 -1.42 1.63 5.32
N THR A 93 -2.02 2.74 5.70
CA THR A 93 -3.30 3.21 5.16
C THR A 93 -3.04 4.36 4.21
N VAL A 94 -3.63 4.29 3.02
CA VAL A 94 -3.60 5.38 2.04
C VAL A 94 -4.85 6.22 2.24
N LEU A 95 -4.66 7.49 2.53
CA LEU A 95 -5.71 8.46 2.77
C LEU A 95 -5.72 9.52 1.68
N ARG A 96 -6.89 9.96 1.28
CA ARG A 96 -7.08 11.20 0.52
C ARG A 96 -7.75 12.23 1.42
N ILE A 97 -7.17 13.39 1.54
CA ILE A 97 -7.73 14.51 2.30
C ILE A 97 -8.92 15.07 1.53
N THR A 98 -10.07 15.13 2.18
CA THR A 98 -11.29 15.71 1.60
C THR A 98 -11.46 17.15 2.03
N GLU A 99 -11.41 17.41 3.33
CA GLU A 99 -11.68 18.74 3.90
C GLU A 99 -10.81 19.01 5.12
N ILE A 100 -10.50 20.29 5.33
CA ILE A 100 -9.91 20.80 6.57
C ILE A 100 -11.04 21.54 7.30
N LEU A 101 -11.43 21.01 8.44
CA LEU A 101 -12.56 21.49 9.24
C LEU A 101 -12.04 22.32 10.42
N THR A 102 -12.69 23.44 10.67
CA THR A 102 -12.49 24.29 11.84
C THR A 102 -13.79 24.29 12.66
N ASP A 103 -13.72 24.72 13.92
CA ASP A 103 -14.90 24.95 14.77
C ASP A 103 -15.82 23.74 14.98
N ASN A 104 -15.24 22.52 15.10
CA ASN A 104 -16.00 21.27 15.25
C ASN A 104 -16.99 20.98 14.11
N ALA A 105 -16.75 21.50 12.93
CA ALA A 105 -17.58 21.23 11.77
C ALA A 105 -17.57 19.74 11.42
N LYS A 106 -18.66 19.23 10.88
CA LYS A 106 -18.75 17.85 10.38
C LYS A 106 -18.35 17.81 8.90
N PRO A 107 -17.73 16.72 8.43
CA PRO A 107 -17.38 16.59 7.01
C PRO A 107 -18.64 16.68 6.14
N SER A 108 -18.62 17.56 5.15
CA SER A 108 -19.71 17.77 4.20
C SER A 108 -19.52 16.94 2.94
N ILE A 109 -18.27 16.65 2.59
CA ILE A 109 -17.91 15.89 1.38
C ILE A 109 -17.90 14.40 1.71
N GLY A 110 -18.81 13.65 1.08
CA GLY A 110 -18.85 12.20 1.14
C GLY A 110 -17.71 11.54 0.35
N PRO A 111 -17.49 10.22 0.52
CA PRO A 111 -16.48 9.49 -0.24
C PRO A 111 -16.76 9.59 -1.74
N ARG A 112 -15.73 9.93 -2.52
CA ARG A 112 -15.88 9.98 -3.98
C ARG A 112 -16.01 8.55 -4.53
N PRO A 113 -16.93 8.30 -5.48
CA PRO A 113 -17.01 7.00 -6.13
C PRO A 113 -15.67 6.66 -6.78
N LYS A 114 -15.19 5.44 -6.55
CA LYS A 114 -13.96 4.96 -7.22
C LYS A 114 -14.15 5.12 -8.73
N ARG A 115 -13.29 5.90 -9.38
CA ARG A 115 -13.17 5.88 -10.83
C ARG A 115 -12.77 4.46 -11.23
N VAL A 116 -13.74 3.62 -11.56
CA VAL A 116 -13.46 2.41 -12.34
C VAL A 116 -12.82 2.91 -13.63
N LYS A 117 -11.52 2.62 -13.84
CA LYS A 117 -10.95 2.74 -15.18
C LYS A 117 -11.87 1.92 -16.06
N ALA A 118 -12.62 2.60 -16.93
CA ALA A 118 -13.31 1.92 -18.00
C ALA A 118 -12.24 1.12 -18.73
N VAL A 119 -12.32 -0.20 -18.63
CA VAL A 119 -11.58 -1.11 -19.48
C VAL A 119 -12.09 -0.75 -20.86
N ALA A 120 -11.26 -0.09 -21.67
CA ALA A 120 -11.56 0.18 -23.03
C ALA A 120 -11.90 -1.17 -23.66
N ALA A 121 -13.16 -1.36 -24.00
CA ALA A 121 -13.58 -2.47 -24.81
C ALA A 121 -12.76 -2.40 -26.11
N PRO A 122 -12.17 -3.51 -26.59
CA PRO A 122 -11.55 -3.52 -27.89
C PRO A 122 -12.63 -3.20 -28.91
N ALA A 123 -12.47 -2.08 -29.60
CA ALA A 123 -13.27 -1.75 -30.78
C ALA A 123 -13.09 -2.89 -31.78
N ALA A 124 -14.19 -3.58 -32.05
CA ALA A 124 -14.29 -4.46 -33.19
C ALA A 124 -14.42 -3.56 -34.43
N GLU A 125 -13.38 -3.48 -35.19
CA GLU A 125 -13.48 -3.12 -36.61
C GLU A 125 -12.97 -4.31 -37.42
N GLY A 126 -13.88 -4.78 -38.24
CA GLY A 126 -13.71 -5.89 -39.10
C GLY A 126 -12.99 -5.54 -40.41
N ASP A 127 -12.79 -6.60 -41.11
CA ASP A 127 -12.51 -6.75 -42.57
C ASP A 127 -11.09 -6.39 -43.04
N ASP A 128 -10.48 -7.37 -43.53
CA ASP A 128 -10.19 -7.84 -44.84
C ASP A 128 -8.77 -8.45 -45.02
N GLU A 129 -8.81 -9.59 -45.66
CA GLU A 129 -7.81 -10.20 -46.55
C GLU A 129 -6.63 -11.04 -46.02
N ALA A 130 -6.75 -12.30 -46.42
CA ALA A 130 -5.92 -13.49 -46.31
C ALA A 130 -4.52 -13.41 -46.96
N PRO A 131 -3.83 -14.55 -47.11
CA PRO A 131 -3.04 -15.29 -46.12
C PRO A 131 -1.56 -15.42 -46.60
N LYS A 132 -0.58 -15.48 -45.67
CA LYS A 132 0.72 -16.12 -46.02
C LYS A 132 1.53 -16.61 -44.79
N LYS A 133 1.70 -17.95 -44.82
CA LYS A 133 2.87 -18.75 -44.42
C LYS A 133 3.34 -18.72 -42.96
N ALA A 134 3.05 -19.83 -42.30
CA ALA A 134 3.82 -20.35 -41.17
C ALA A 134 5.26 -20.69 -41.55
N PRO A 135 6.18 -20.66 -40.59
CA PRO A 135 7.20 -21.68 -40.51
C PRO A 135 7.26 -22.38 -39.16
N ALA A 136 7.14 -23.66 -39.24
CA ALA A 136 7.77 -24.75 -38.48
C ALA A 136 8.17 -24.57 -37.02
N LYS A 137 7.44 -25.25 -36.14
CA LYS A 137 7.83 -25.66 -34.80
C LYS A 137 8.98 -26.67 -34.87
N LYS A 138 10.10 -26.38 -34.16
CA LYS A 138 11.09 -27.41 -33.77
C LYS A 138 10.74 -27.89 -32.34
N PRO A 139 10.71 -29.21 -32.07
CA PRO A 139 10.48 -29.73 -30.75
C PRO A 139 11.76 -29.70 -29.91
N VAL A 140 11.69 -29.10 -28.72
CA VAL A 140 12.75 -29.18 -27.72
C VAL A 140 12.53 -30.43 -26.86
N ALA A 141 13.52 -31.31 -26.88
CA ALA A 141 13.55 -32.59 -26.18
C ALA A 141 13.47 -32.43 -24.65
N LYS A 142 12.55 -33.13 -24.04
CA LYS A 142 12.46 -33.35 -22.58
C LYS A 142 13.59 -34.26 -22.13
N LYS A 143 14.51 -33.73 -21.35
CA LYS A 143 15.54 -34.53 -20.65
C LYS A 143 14.96 -35.06 -19.34
N ALA A 144 14.72 -36.37 -19.30
CA ALA A 144 14.28 -37.10 -18.11
C ALA A 144 15.41 -37.11 -17.06
N VAL A 145 15.12 -36.65 -15.84
CA VAL A 145 16.01 -36.81 -14.70
C VAL A 145 15.59 -38.03 -13.91
N ALA A 146 16.47 -39.02 -13.88
CA ALA A 146 16.31 -40.26 -13.20
C ALA A 146 16.25 -40.09 -11.67
N LYS A 147 15.23 -40.68 -11.09
CA LYS A 147 14.94 -40.77 -9.66
C LYS A 147 15.85 -41.85 -9.05
N LYS A 148 16.83 -41.45 -8.25
CA LYS A 148 17.71 -42.36 -7.50
C LYS A 148 17.10 -42.61 -6.11
N ALA A 149 16.68 -43.85 -5.85
CA ALA A 149 16.14 -44.30 -4.58
C ALA A 149 17.25 -44.44 -3.51
N PRO A 150 16.94 -44.23 -2.21
CA PRO A 150 17.92 -44.44 -1.15
C PRO A 150 17.94 -45.92 -0.74
N ALA A 151 19.13 -46.49 -0.71
CA ALA A 151 19.38 -47.84 -0.21
C ALA A 151 19.26 -47.91 1.31
N LYS A 152 18.45 -48.84 1.76
CA LYS A 152 18.21 -49.30 3.11
C LYS A 152 19.47 -50.08 3.59
N LYS A 153 20.12 -49.62 4.67
CA LYS A 153 21.16 -50.45 5.30
C LYS A 153 20.66 -50.91 6.66
N ALA A 154 20.46 -52.21 6.69
CA ALA A 154 20.00 -52.96 7.84
C ALA A 154 21.09 -53.13 8.90
N ALA A 155 20.61 -53.44 10.10
CA ALA A 155 21.33 -53.67 11.36
C ALA A 155 22.34 -54.85 11.34
N ALA A 156 23.32 -54.75 12.23
CA ALA A 156 23.84 -55.88 13.01
C ALA A 156 24.57 -55.31 14.23
N LYS A 157 24.07 -55.55 15.33
CA LYS A 157 24.38 -56.29 16.53
C LYS A 157 25.88 -56.62 16.73
N LYS A 158 26.51 -55.97 17.69
CA LYS A 158 27.16 -56.64 18.83
C LYS A 158 27.46 -55.56 19.89
#